data_e5a61d6a6df414291d5938bb463ae47a
#
_entry.id   e5a61d6a6df414291d5938bb463ae47a
#
_cell.length_a   1.000
_cell.length_b   1.000
_cell.length_c   1.000
_cell.angle_alpha   90.00
_cell.angle_beta   90.00
_cell.angle_gamma   90.00
#
_symmetry.space_group_name_H-M   'P 1'
#
loop_
_entity.id
_entity.type
_entity.pdbx_description
1 polymer ?
#
loop_
_entity_poly.entity_id
_entity_poly.type
_entity_poly.pdbx_seq_one_letter_code
_entity_poly.pdbx_strand_id
1 'polypeptide(L)'
;VTTAITNQEMATPPNRVPVLNRPNMVSVGTIAFLAQELMFFAGLFAMYFTSRANGMTAGDWEKQTEYLNVMFGLIITIVLVLSSVTSQMGVFAAERGDVYGLRRWFSVTIGLGVVFLGLVAFEWFEMVSHGVTPQASVYGSVFYIITGFHMAHVTAGIIAFIVVMLRVAKSKFTPAQATAAMATSYYWHFVDVIWIGVFVTLYLVQ
;
A
#
# COMPACT_ATOMS: atom_id res chain seq x y z
N VAL A 1 68.80 24.02 26.14
CA VAL A 1 67.35 23.85 26.21
C VAL A 1 66.93 23.25 24.89
N THR A 2 66.78 21.93 24.85
CA THR A 2 66.41 21.17 23.66
C THR A 2 64.92 20.86 23.73
N THR A 3 64.18 21.50 22.84
CA THR A 3 62.73 21.24 22.70
C THR A 3 62.57 19.96 21.88
N ALA A 4 62.18 18.87 22.51
CA ALA A 4 61.75 17.65 21.84
C ALA A 4 60.36 17.92 21.25
N ILE A 5 60.27 18.02 19.96
CA ILE A 5 59.01 17.96 19.21
C ILE A 5 58.61 16.50 19.12
N THR A 6 57.66 16.10 19.95
CA THR A 6 57.04 14.79 19.86
C THR A 6 56.08 14.84 18.69
N ASN A 7 56.53 14.39 17.54
CA ASN A 7 55.65 14.01 16.40
C ASN A 7 54.86 12.79 16.83
N GLN A 8 53.72 13.03 17.45
CA GLN A 8 52.68 12.03 17.54
C GLN A 8 52.00 11.96 16.18
N GLU A 9 52.68 11.25 15.27
CA GLU A 9 52.04 10.72 14.06
C GLU A 9 50.83 9.88 14.53
N MET A 10 49.65 10.49 14.48
CA MET A 10 48.42 9.74 14.62
C MET A 10 48.37 8.69 13.51
N ALA A 11 48.90 7.49 13.82
CA ALA A 11 48.75 6.34 12.97
C ALA A 11 47.24 6.11 12.75
N THR A 12 46.78 6.54 11.62
CA THR A 12 45.44 6.07 11.10
C THR A 12 45.51 4.55 11.08
N PRO A 13 44.62 3.84 11.77
CA PRO A 13 44.65 2.40 11.76
C PRO A 13 44.52 1.91 10.31
N PRO A 14 45.51 1.12 9.82
CA PRO A 14 45.44 0.52 8.51
C PRO A 14 44.33 -0.50 8.55
N ASN A 15 43.27 -0.32 7.82
CA ASN A 15 42.14 -1.22 7.63
C ASN A 15 40.79 -0.71 8.14
N ARG A 16 40.44 0.53 7.83
CA ARG A 16 39.02 0.81 7.65
C ARG A 16 38.64 0.23 6.29
N VAL A 17 38.20 -1.02 6.29
CA VAL A 17 37.38 -1.53 5.19
C VAL A 17 36.33 -0.46 4.91
N PRO A 18 36.21 0.06 3.65
CA PRO A 18 35.16 1.03 3.35
C PRO A 18 33.87 0.50 3.94
N VAL A 19 33.21 1.29 4.77
CA VAL A 19 31.90 0.93 5.31
C VAL A 19 31.03 0.75 4.07
N LEU A 20 30.89 -0.49 3.64
CA LEU A 20 29.97 -0.82 2.56
C LEU A 20 28.64 -0.18 2.96
N ASN A 21 28.17 0.75 2.13
CA ASN A 21 26.91 1.43 2.34
C ASN A 21 25.81 0.38 2.17
N ARG A 22 25.64 -0.43 3.21
CA ARG A 22 24.66 -1.53 3.20
C ARG A 22 23.27 -0.91 3.28
N PRO A 23 22.39 -1.22 2.33
CA PRO A 23 21.01 -0.76 2.42
C PRO A 23 20.40 -1.25 3.74
N ASN A 24 19.52 -0.43 4.30
CA ASN A 24 18.81 -0.79 5.53
C ASN A 24 18.06 -2.12 5.34
N MET A 25 18.29 -3.09 6.23
CA MET A 25 17.68 -4.42 6.16
C MET A 25 16.14 -4.35 6.09
N VAL A 26 15.54 -3.36 6.76
CA VAL A 26 14.10 -3.13 6.71
C VAL A 26 13.66 -2.75 5.30
N SER A 27 14.39 -1.85 4.63
CA SER A 27 14.07 -1.43 3.27
C SER A 27 14.19 -2.59 2.27
N VAL A 28 15.25 -3.41 2.39
CA VAL A 28 15.43 -4.60 1.54
C VAL A 28 14.30 -5.60 1.75
N GLY A 29 13.96 -5.87 3.02
CA GLY A 29 12.85 -6.77 3.37
C GLY A 29 11.50 -6.24 2.84
N THR A 30 11.25 -4.94 2.95
CA THR A 30 10.03 -4.31 2.41
C THR A 30 9.96 -4.45 0.90
N ILE A 31 11.04 -4.19 0.17
CA ILE A 31 11.08 -4.32 -1.30
C ILE A 31 10.82 -5.78 -1.71
N ALA A 32 11.48 -6.75 -1.06
CA ALA A 32 11.28 -8.17 -1.35
C ALA A 32 9.82 -8.60 -1.10
N PHE A 33 9.23 -8.14 0.00
CA PHE A 33 7.83 -8.38 0.32
C PHE A 33 6.88 -7.77 -0.74
N LEU A 34 7.09 -6.50 -1.12
CA LEU A 34 6.27 -5.84 -2.13
C LEU A 34 6.39 -6.51 -3.51
N ALA A 35 7.58 -7.00 -3.87
CA ALA A 35 7.78 -7.76 -5.12
C ALA A 35 6.96 -9.07 -5.12
N GLN A 36 6.89 -9.77 -4.00
CA GLN A 36 6.06 -10.98 -3.85
C GLN A 36 4.58 -10.64 -3.99
N GLU A 37 4.10 -9.56 -3.35
CA GLU A 37 2.71 -9.13 -3.44
C GLU A 37 2.34 -8.68 -4.86
N LEU A 38 3.27 -8.03 -5.57
CA LEU A 38 3.06 -7.68 -6.97
C LEU A 38 2.83 -8.93 -7.84
N MET A 39 3.60 -10.00 -7.62
CA MET A 39 3.41 -11.28 -8.34
C MET A 39 2.06 -11.92 -8.00
N PHE A 40 1.61 -11.83 -6.75
CA PHE A 40 0.30 -12.31 -6.33
C PHE A 40 -0.83 -11.59 -7.10
N PHE A 41 -0.82 -10.26 -7.12
CA PHE A 41 -1.82 -9.48 -7.86
C PHE A 41 -1.70 -9.67 -9.38
N ALA A 42 -0.51 -9.83 -9.92
CA ALA A 42 -0.32 -10.17 -11.33
C ALA A 42 -1.03 -11.50 -11.70
N GLY A 43 -0.98 -12.49 -10.81
CA GLY A 43 -1.75 -13.73 -10.96
C GLY A 43 -3.26 -13.51 -10.97
N LEU A 44 -3.77 -12.61 -10.12
CA LEU A 44 -5.19 -12.24 -10.10
C LEU A 44 -5.61 -11.50 -11.37
N PHE A 45 -4.79 -10.60 -11.90
CA PHE A 45 -5.04 -9.96 -13.19
C PHE A 45 -5.00 -10.96 -14.34
N ALA A 46 -4.05 -11.91 -14.33
CA ALA A 46 -4.01 -12.98 -15.34
C ALA A 46 -5.29 -13.83 -15.31
N MET A 47 -5.79 -14.16 -14.10
CA MET A 47 -7.08 -14.83 -13.93
C MET A 47 -8.23 -14.00 -14.54
N TYR A 48 -8.26 -12.68 -14.31
CA TYR A 48 -9.26 -11.78 -14.89
C TYR A 48 -9.25 -11.83 -16.41
N PHE A 49 -8.11 -11.62 -17.07
CA PHE A 49 -8.02 -11.59 -18.51
C PHE A 49 -8.33 -12.95 -19.16
N THR A 50 -7.92 -14.05 -18.54
CA THR A 50 -8.27 -15.40 -18.99
C THR A 50 -9.76 -15.67 -18.87
N SER A 51 -10.39 -15.29 -17.76
CA SER A 51 -11.82 -15.43 -17.54
C SER A 51 -12.65 -14.58 -18.50
N ARG A 52 -12.18 -13.35 -18.75
CA ARG A 52 -12.79 -12.44 -19.73
C ARG A 52 -12.76 -13.02 -21.13
N ALA A 53 -11.60 -13.51 -21.58
CA ALA A 53 -11.47 -14.11 -22.91
C ALA A 53 -12.42 -15.30 -23.10
N ASN A 54 -12.64 -16.12 -22.08
CA ASN A 54 -13.56 -17.23 -22.10
C ASN A 54 -15.03 -16.78 -21.94
N GLY A 55 -15.30 -15.76 -21.12
CA GLY A 55 -16.63 -15.23 -20.84
C GLY A 55 -17.25 -14.44 -22.01
N MET A 56 -16.44 -13.74 -22.81
CA MET A 56 -16.90 -13.06 -24.04
C MET A 56 -17.53 -14.01 -25.05
N THR A 57 -17.08 -15.28 -25.05
CA THR A 57 -17.66 -16.31 -25.93
C THR A 57 -19.05 -16.74 -25.47
N ALA A 58 -19.41 -16.53 -24.22
CA ALA A 58 -20.69 -16.90 -23.61
C ALA A 58 -21.72 -15.76 -23.56
N GLY A 59 -21.35 -14.50 -23.88
CA GLY A 59 -22.25 -13.33 -23.92
C GLY A 59 -22.76 -12.84 -22.54
N ASP A 60 -22.30 -13.43 -21.46
CA ASP A 60 -22.75 -13.07 -20.09
C ASP A 60 -21.86 -12.01 -19.43
N TRP A 61 -20.66 -11.79 -19.95
CA TRP A 61 -19.70 -10.86 -19.37
C TRP A 61 -20.17 -9.41 -19.47
N GLU A 62 -20.59 -8.98 -20.66
CA GLU A 62 -21.03 -7.60 -20.93
C GLU A 62 -22.25 -7.18 -20.13
N LYS A 63 -23.21 -8.11 -19.92
CA LYS A 63 -24.43 -7.84 -19.14
C LYS A 63 -24.14 -7.55 -17.67
N GLN A 64 -23.05 -8.05 -17.13
CA GLN A 64 -22.73 -7.94 -15.71
C GLN A 64 -21.84 -6.73 -15.43
N THR A 65 -21.05 -6.30 -16.42
CA THR A 65 -20.25 -5.06 -16.31
C THR A 65 -21.13 -3.81 -16.40
N GLU A 66 -22.32 -3.88 -16.98
CA GLU A 66 -23.28 -2.78 -17.09
C GLU A 66 -23.70 -2.21 -15.72
N TYR A 67 -23.68 -3.03 -14.67
CA TYR A 67 -24.02 -2.60 -13.31
C TYR A 67 -22.90 -1.83 -12.60
N LEU A 68 -21.67 -1.81 -13.12
CA LEU A 68 -20.56 -1.07 -12.56
C LEU A 68 -20.64 0.41 -12.90
N ASN A 69 -20.75 1.24 -11.88
CA ASN A 69 -20.74 2.68 -12.05
C ASN A 69 -19.30 3.23 -12.06
N VAL A 70 -18.79 3.53 -13.26
CA VAL A 70 -17.42 4.09 -13.44
C VAL A 70 -17.21 5.37 -12.63
N MET A 71 -18.24 6.23 -12.52
CA MET A 71 -18.14 7.47 -11.75
C MET A 71 -17.97 7.17 -10.25
N PHE A 72 -18.68 6.17 -9.72
CA PHE A 72 -18.55 5.74 -8.35
C PHE A 72 -17.17 5.14 -8.08
N GLY A 73 -16.68 4.26 -8.95
CA GLY A 73 -15.30 3.73 -8.90
C GLY A 73 -14.23 4.81 -8.96
N LEU A 74 -14.46 5.89 -9.73
CA LEU A 74 -13.56 7.04 -9.78
C LEU A 74 -13.52 7.79 -8.44
N ILE A 75 -14.66 7.99 -7.79
CA ILE A 75 -14.74 8.63 -6.47
C ILE A 75 -13.96 7.80 -5.44
N ILE A 76 -14.16 6.49 -5.42
CA ILE A 76 -13.42 5.56 -4.56
C ILE A 76 -11.90 5.68 -4.79
N THR A 77 -11.49 5.74 -6.05
CA THR A 77 -10.08 5.89 -6.44
C THR A 77 -9.49 7.22 -5.96
N ILE A 78 -10.22 8.33 -6.12
CA ILE A 78 -9.79 9.65 -5.64
C ILE A 78 -9.58 9.64 -4.12
N VAL A 79 -10.50 9.06 -3.36
CA VAL A 79 -10.38 8.95 -1.90
C VAL A 79 -9.09 8.22 -1.51
N LEU A 80 -8.78 7.11 -2.19
CA LEU A 80 -7.59 6.33 -1.90
C LEU A 80 -6.31 7.08 -2.30
N VAL A 81 -6.26 7.71 -3.47
CA VAL A 81 -5.11 8.52 -3.92
C VAL A 81 -4.86 9.72 -2.99
N LEU A 82 -5.90 10.37 -2.48
CA LEU A 82 -5.76 11.43 -1.47
C LEU A 82 -5.16 10.88 -0.18
N SER A 83 -5.49 9.65 0.22
CA SER A 83 -4.90 9.01 1.39
C SER A 83 -3.40 8.77 1.22
N SER A 84 -2.94 8.53 -0.01
CA SER A 84 -1.51 8.40 -0.35
C SER A 84 -0.75 9.70 -0.06
N VAL A 85 -1.32 10.84 -0.44
CA VAL A 85 -0.72 12.16 -0.15
C VAL A 85 -0.62 12.39 1.37
N THR A 86 -1.68 12.07 2.12
CA THR A 86 -1.67 12.24 3.58
C THR A 86 -0.68 11.29 4.26
N SER A 87 -0.52 10.06 3.76
CA SER A 87 0.50 9.13 4.23
C SER A 87 1.91 9.71 4.06
N GLN A 88 2.21 10.27 2.88
CA GLN A 88 3.52 10.89 2.61
C GLN A 88 3.78 12.10 3.51
N MET A 89 2.76 12.94 3.78
CA MET A 89 2.90 14.04 4.74
C MET A 89 3.24 13.54 6.14
N GLY A 90 2.69 12.39 6.54
CA GLY A 90 3.03 11.72 7.80
C GLY A 90 4.50 11.27 7.85
N VAL A 91 5.04 10.75 6.75
CA VAL A 91 6.47 10.40 6.65
C VAL A 91 7.36 11.63 6.78
N PHE A 92 7.04 12.73 6.09
CA PHE A 92 7.81 13.98 6.23
C PHE A 92 7.79 14.53 7.66
N ALA A 93 6.70 14.36 8.39
CA ALA A 93 6.64 14.71 9.81
C ALA A 93 7.53 13.78 10.64
N ALA A 94 7.55 12.48 10.35
CA ALA A 94 8.42 11.50 11.00
C ALA A 94 9.91 11.83 10.82
N GLU A 95 10.32 12.18 9.60
CA GLU A 95 11.71 12.54 9.28
C GLU A 95 12.18 13.80 10.02
N ARG A 96 11.28 14.74 10.28
CA ARG A 96 11.56 15.96 11.06
C ARG A 96 11.49 15.73 12.58
N GLY A 97 11.10 14.52 13.02
CA GLY A 97 10.89 14.22 14.44
C GLY A 97 9.60 14.81 15.02
N ASP A 98 8.71 15.33 14.18
CA ASP A 98 7.41 15.88 14.60
C ASP A 98 6.39 14.74 14.83
N VAL A 99 6.34 14.28 16.08
CA VAL A 99 5.43 13.22 16.53
C VAL A 99 3.96 13.62 16.39
N TYR A 100 3.65 14.89 16.64
CA TYR A 100 2.27 15.38 16.56
C TYR A 100 1.79 15.41 15.09
N GLY A 101 2.61 15.94 14.20
CA GLY A 101 2.35 15.95 12.77
C GLY A 101 2.18 14.54 12.21
N LEU A 102 3.06 13.60 12.56
CA LEU A 102 2.97 12.20 12.17
C LEU A 102 1.62 11.60 12.59
N ARG A 103 1.24 11.74 13.86
CA ARG A 103 -0.03 11.18 14.37
C ARG A 103 -1.24 11.79 13.68
N ARG A 104 -1.23 13.10 13.46
CA ARG A 104 -2.31 13.81 12.76
C ARG A 104 -2.50 13.28 11.34
N TRP A 105 -1.42 13.23 10.56
CA TRP A 105 -1.49 12.80 9.16
C TRP A 105 -1.85 11.33 9.01
N PHE A 106 -1.27 10.45 9.83
CA PHE A 106 -1.61 9.01 9.81
C PHE A 106 -3.05 8.78 10.26
N SER A 107 -3.60 9.56 11.20
CA SER A 107 -5.02 9.46 11.55
C SER A 107 -5.92 9.83 10.38
N VAL A 108 -5.56 10.85 9.59
CA VAL A 108 -6.29 11.21 8.37
C VAL A 108 -6.21 10.10 7.33
N THR A 109 -5.03 9.52 7.13
CA THR A 109 -4.83 8.38 6.20
C THR A 109 -5.69 7.19 6.60
N ILE A 110 -5.71 6.82 7.88
CA ILE A 110 -6.57 5.75 8.40
C ILE A 110 -8.04 6.07 8.16
N GLY A 111 -8.47 7.31 8.44
CA GLY A 111 -9.85 7.75 8.21
C GLY A 111 -10.27 7.60 6.74
N LEU A 112 -9.43 8.06 5.80
CA LEU A 112 -9.68 7.89 4.37
C LEU A 112 -9.67 6.43 3.94
N GLY A 113 -8.77 5.60 4.49
CA GLY A 113 -8.75 4.16 4.25
C GLY A 113 -10.01 3.44 4.73
N VAL A 114 -10.55 3.83 5.90
CA VAL A 114 -11.83 3.30 6.41
C VAL A 114 -12.99 3.74 5.52
N VAL A 115 -13.01 5.00 5.06
CA VAL A 115 -14.02 5.48 4.10
C VAL A 115 -13.94 4.69 2.80
N PHE A 116 -12.75 4.43 2.28
CA PHE A 116 -12.54 3.59 1.10
C PHE A 116 -13.15 2.19 1.30
N LEU A 117 -12.83 1.51 2.40
CA LEU A 117 -13.40 0.19 2.71
C LEU A 117 -14.93 0.22 2.79
N GLY A 118 -15.50 1.28 3.36
CA GLY A 118 -16.95 1.47 3.43
C GLY A 118 -17.59 1.64 2.06
N LEU A 119 -16.96 2.42 1.17
CA LEU A 119 -17.45 2.64 -0.20
C LEU A 119 -17.40 1.35 -1.03
N VAL A 120 -16.31 0.58 -0.95
CA VAL A 120 -16.21 -0.72 -1.65
C VAL A 120 -17.21 -1.72 -1.08
N ALA A 121 -17.41 -1.76 0.23
CA ALA A 121 -18.43 -2.62 0.84
C ALA A 121 -19.85 -2.22 0.40
N PHE A 122 -20.13 -0.93 0.24
CA PHE A 122 -21.39 -0.44 -0.31
C PHE A 122 -21.59 -0.90 -1.76
N GLU A 123 -20.56 -0.79 -2.60
CA GLU A 123 -20.59 -1.30 -3.98
C GLU A 123 -20.85 -2.81 -4.04
N TRP A 124 -20.22 -3.58 -3.14
CA TRP A 124 -20.52 -5.01 -3.04
C TRP A 124 -21.99 -5.29 -2.72
N PHE A 125 -22.56 -4.51 -1.79
CA PHE A 125 -23.98 -4.64 -1.45
C PHE A 125 -24.86 -4.32 -2.66
N GLU A 126 -24.56 -3.30 -3.41
CA GLU A 126 -25.28 -2.92 -4.63
C GLU A 126 -25.20 -4.02 -5.69
N MET A 127 -24.01 -4.57 -5.95
CA MET A 127 -23.80 -5.68 -6.89
C MET A 127 -24.58 -6.93 -6.50
N VAL A 128 -24.61 -7.29 -5.22
CA VAL A 128 -25.42 -8.41 -4.70
C VAL A 128 -26.91 -8.16 -4.93
N SER A 129 -27.40 -6.93 -4.73
CA SER A 129 -28.83 -6.58 -4.94
C SER A 129 -29.25 -6.71 -6.40
N HIS A 130 -28.33 -6.55 -7.34
CA HIS A 130 -28.53 -6.80 -8.78
C HIS A 130 -28.32 -8.27 -9.20
N GLY A 131 -28.10 -9.17 -8.23
CA GLY A 131 -27.94 -10.60 -8.48
C GLY A 131 -26.54 -11.02 -8.94
N VAL A 132 -25.57 -10.08 -8.98
CA VAL A 132 -24.16 -10.38 -9.27
C VAL A 132 -23.51 -10.91 -8.00
N THR A 133 -23.50 -12.23 -7.86
CA THR A 133 -22.88 -12.91 -6.71
C THR A 133 -21.68 -13.76 -7.16
N PRO A 134 -20.77 -14.13 -6.25
CA PRO A 134 -19.64 -14.99 -6.61
C PRO A 134 -20.06 -16.34 -7.22
N GLN A 135 -21.26 -16.85 -6.87
CA GLN A 135 -21.78 -18.12 -7.37
C GLN A 135 -22.59 -17.98 -8.66
N ALA A 136 -23.09 -16.80 -8.95
CA ALA A 136 -23.99 -16.60 -10.09
C ALA A 136 -23.25 -16.49 -11.41
N SER A 137 -21.98 -16.05 -11.39
CA SER A 137 -21.22 -15.76 -12.60
C SER A 137 -19.72 -15.84 -12.45
N VAL A 138 -19.03 -16.09 -13.55
CA VAL A 138 -17.56 -16.03 -13.61
C VAL A 138 -17.06 -14.62 -13.34
N TYR A 139 -17.72 -13.60 -13.90
CA TYR A 139 -17.40 -12.21 -13.64
C TYR A 139 -17.50 -11.85 -12.16
N GLY A 140 -18.63 -12.18 -11.52
CA GLY A 140 -18.81 -11.95 -10.09
C GLY A 140 -17.73 -12.63 -9.26
N SER A 141 -17.41 -13.89 -9.53
CA SER A 141 -16.34 -14.61 -8.82
C SER A 141 -15.01 -13.85 -8.90
N VAL A 142 -14.61 -13.43 -10.11
CA VAL A 142 -13.33 -12.73 -10.33
C VAL A 142 -13.33 -11.34 -9.70
N PHE A 143 -14.44 -10.60 -9.83
CA PHE A 143 -14.62 -9.28 -9.21
C PHE A 143 -14.45 -9.33 -7.69
N TYR A 144 -15.19 -10.23 -7.01
CA TYR A 144 -15.13 -10.34 -5.55
C TYR A 144 -13.78 -10.87 -5.05
N ILE A 145 -13.12 -11.76 -5.80
CA ILE A 145 -11.79 -12.24 -5.42
C ILE A 145 -10.76 -11.10 -5.50
N ILE A 146 -10.68 -10.38 -6.61
CA ILE A 146 -9.69 -9.31 -6.81
C ILE A 146 -9.91 -8.17 -5.81
N THR A 147 -11.14 -7.66 -5.73
CA THR A 147 -11.47 -6.56 -4.81
C THR A 147 -11.38 -6.99 -3.36
N GLY A 148 -11.75 -8.24 -3.03
CA GLY A 148 -11.67 -8.79 -1.67
C GLY A 148 -10.25 -8.93 -1.17
N PHE A 149 -9.34 -9.47 -1.97
CA PHE A 149 -7.92 -9.50 -1.61
C PHE A 149 -7.34 -8.09 -1.48
N HIS A 150 -7.74 -7.18 -2.35
CA HIS A 150 -7.32 -5.78 -2.23
C HIS A 150 -7.81 -5.15 -0.92
N MET A 151 -9.09 -5.33 -0.56
CA MET A 151 -9.64 -4.86 0.73
C MET A 151 -8.89 -5.46 1.93
N ALA A 152 -8.50 -6.73 1.87
CA ALA A 152 -7.69 -7.36 2.91
C ALA A 152 -6.31 -6.66 3.05
N HIS A 153 -5.66 -6.30 1.95
CA HIS A 153 -4.39 -5.56 1.95
C HIS A 153 -4.55 -4.14 2.49
N VAL A 154 -5.60 -3.41 2.11
CA VAL A 154 -5.92 -2.10 2.68
C VAL A 154 -6.14 -2.20 4.18
N THR A 155 -6.87 -3.21 4.64
CA THR A 155 -7.10 -3.46 6.08
C THR A 155 -5.79 -3.73 6.81
N ALA A 156 -4.91 -4.55 6.24
CA ALA A 156 -3.58 -4.81 6.80
C ALA A 156 -2.74 -3.53 6.89
N GLY A 157 -2.80 -2.65 5.88
CA GLY A 157 -2.15 -1.33 5.90
C GLY A 157 -2.67 -0.43 7.01
N ILE A 158 -3.99 -0.37 7.20
CA ILE A 158 -4.62 0.39 8.30
C ILE A 158 -4.13 -0.14 9.65
N ILE A 159 -4.08 -1.47 9.84
CA ILE A 159 -3.56 -2.08 11.07
C ILE A 159 -2.09 -1.71 11.27
N ALA A 160 -1.28 -1.72 10.22
CA ALA A 160 0.13 -1.32 10.31
C ALA A 160 0.27 0.15 10.75
N PHE A 161 -0.51 1.08 10.19
CA PHE A 161 -0.52 2.48 10.65
C PHE A 161 -0.93 2.62 12.12
N ILE A 162 -1.95 1.88 12.56
CA ILE A 162 -2.39 1.88 13.96
C ILE A 162 -1.25 1.37 14.87
N VAL A 163 -0.58 0.28 14.50
CA VAL A 163 0.55 -0.27 15.26
C VAL A 163 1.69 0.75 15.37
N VAL A 164 2.05 1.43 14.27
CA VAL A 164 3.08 2.49 14.27
C VAL A 164 2.65 3.63 15.20
N MET A 165 1.42 4.11 15.10
CA MET A 165 0.91 5.18 15.96
C MET A 165 0.90 4.79 17.44
N LEU A 166 0.51 3.57 17.78
CA LEU A 166 0.54 3.07 19.17
C LEU A 166 1.95 3.00 19.73
N ARG A 167 2.93 2.57 18.91
CA ARG A 167 4.35 2.55 19.30
C ARG A 167 4.88 3.95 19.56
N VAL A 168 4.58 4.90 18.65
CA VAL A 168 4.98 6.31 18.79
C VAL A 168 4.30 6.98 19.98
N ALA A 169 3.10 6.53 20.38
CA ALA A 169 2.39 7.07 21.53
C ALA A 169 2.95 6.58 22.87
N LYS A 170 3.48 5.35 22.92
CA LYS A 170 3.91 4.68 24.17
C LYS A 170 5.40 4.85 24.50
N SER A 171 6.23 5.27 23.56
CA SER A 171 7.69 5.36 23.75
C SER A 171 8.24 6.67 23.18
N LYS A 172 9.49 7.03 23.59
CA LYS A 172 10.20 8.15 22.98
C LYS A 172 10.43 7.84 21.50
N PHE A 173 10.22 8.84 20.64
CA PHE A 173 10.41 8.69 19.21
C PHE A 173 11.86 8.31 18.87
N THR A 174 12.04 7.23 18.14
CA THR A 174 13.35 6.67 17.79
C THR A 174 13.52 6.58 16.27
N PRO A 175 14.76 6.54 15.74
CA PRO A 175 15.01 6.34 14.31
C PRO A 175 14.35 5.05 13.76
N ALA A 176 14.25 3.99 14.58
CA ALA A 176 13.57 2.75 14.20
C ALA A 176 12.07 2.94 13.97
N GLN A 177 11.42 3.86 14.70
CA GLN A 177 10.01 4.20 14.50
C GLN A 177 9.81 5.03 13.23
N ALA A 178 10.74 5.93 12.90
CA ALA A 178 10.73 6.64 11.62
C ALA A 178 10.88 5.66 10.44
N THR A 179 11.78 4.68 10.54
CA THR A 179 11.94 3.64 9.53
C THR A 179 10.67 2.79 9.38
N ALA A 180 10.01 2.44 10.48
CA ALA A 180 8.74 1.70 10.45
C ALA A 180 7.62 2.54 9.79
N ALA A 181 7.55 3.84 10.06
CA ALA A 181 6.61 4.75 9.42
C ALA A 181 6.82 4.81 7.89
N MET A 182 8.09 4.93 7.45
CA MET A 182 8.44 4.89 6.03
C MET A 182 8.07 3.57 5.37
N ALA A 183 8.41 2.42 5.98
CA ALA A 183 8.07 1.10 5.45
C ALA A 183 6.56 0.90 5.30
N THR A 184 5.76 1.36 6.29
CA THR A 184 4.30 1.31 6.24
C THR A 184 3.74 2.18 5.12
N SER A 185 4.32 3.37 4.90
CA SER A 185 3.92 4.26 3.81
C SER A 185 4.25 3.67 2.43
N TYR A 186 5.41 3.02 2.26
CA TYR A 186 5.74 2.31 1.01
C TYR A 186 4.74 1.19 0.71
N TYR A 187 4.36 0.42 1.73
CA TYR A 187 3.32 -0.58 1.58
C TYR A 187 1.98 0.05 1.15
N TRP A 188 1.60 1.18 1.76
CA TRP A 188 0.36 1.89 1.42
C TRP A 188 0.36 2.38 -0.02
N HIS A 189 1.43 3.02 -0.48
CA HIS A 189 1.56 3.46 -1.87
C HIS A 189 1.50 2.29 -2.86
N PHE A 190 2.10 1.15 -2.51
CA PHE A 190 1.99 -0.05 -3.32
C PHE A 190 0.54 -0.51 -3.45
N VAL A 191 -0.20 -0.56 -2.36
CA VAL A 191 -1.63 -0.92 -2.36
C VAL A 191 -2.44 0.05 -3.23
N ASP A 192 -2.17 1.35 -3.17
CA ASP A 192 -2.82 2.36 -4.01
C ASP A 192 -2.55 2.14 -5.51
N VAL A 193 -1.31 1.82 -5.87
CA VAL A 193 -0.94 1.51 -7.27
C VAL A 193 -1.66 0.26 -7.76
N ILE A 194 -1.78 -0.77 -6.94
CA ILE A 194 -2.55 -1.97 -7.26
C ILE A 194 -4.03 -1.62 -7.48
N TRP A 195 -4.62 -0.73 -6.63
CA TRP A 195 -6.00 -0.29 -6.82
C TRP A 195 -6.21 0.42 -8.16
N ILE A 196 -5.30 1.27 -8.58
CA ILE A 196 -5.38 1.90 -9.91
C ILE A 196 -5.42 0.83 -11.01
N GLY A 197 -4.60 -0.22 -10.91
CA GLY A 197 -4.66 -1.37 -11.81
C GLY A 197 -6.01 -2.10 -11.76
N VAL A 198 -6.55 -2.31 -10.57
CA VAL A 198 -7.88 -2.92 -10.37
C VAL A 198 -8.97 -2.04 -10.99
N PHE A 199 -8.92 -0.73 -10.75
CA PHE A 199 -9.87 0.22 -11.32
C PHE A 199 -9.82 0.20 -12.87
N VAL A 200 -8.64 0.28 -13.46
CA VAL A 200 -8.49 0.22 -14.91
C VAL A 200 -9.04 -1.09 -15.47
N THR A 201 -8.69 -2.22 -14.87
CA THR A 201 -9.11 -3.54 -15.37
C THR A 201 -10.60 -3.78 -15.21
N LEU A 202 -11.21 -3.45 -14.09
CA LEU A 202 -12.60 -3.77 -13.79
C LEU A 202 -13.58 -2.75 -14.34
N TYR A 203 -13.22 -1.45 -14.39
CA TYR A 203 -14.15 -0.36 -14.73
C TYR A 203 -13.90 0.23 -16.10
N LEU A 204 -12.66 0.20 -16.65
CA LEU A 204 -12.36 0.84 -17.94
C LEU A 204 -12.14 -0.17 -19.07
N VAL A 205 -11.60 -1.37 -18.79
CA VAL A 205 -11.29 -2.38 -19.80
C VAL A 205 -12.44 -3.39 -19.95
N GLN A 206 -13.64 -3.08 -19.49
CA GLN A 206 -14.84 -3.94 -19.46
C GLN A 206 -15.00 -4.84 -20.68
#